data_a0b760626573b065dfe4fd64f03c041d
#
_entry.id   a0b760626573b065dfe4fd64f03c041d
#
_cell.length_a   1.000
_cell.length_b   1.000
_cell.length_c   1.000
_cell.angle_alpha   90.00
_cell.angle_beta   90.00
_cell.angle_gamma   90.00
#
_symmetry.space_group_name_H-M   'P 1'
#
loop_
_entity.id
_entity.type
_entity.pdbx_description
1 polymer ?
#
loop_
_entity_poly.entity_id
_entity_poly.type
_entity_poly.pdbx_seq_one_letter_code
_entity_poly.pdbx_strand_id
1 'polypeptide(L)'
;LETIEQVKEAVGDDTAIACCVSAMEVGRSMQFFGARVNLAKTLLYAINGGRDEMSGDQVGPAYRPVTGDVLDYEDVMAKFDDMMQWLARTYVHAMNCIHYSHDRYNYERLMMALHDRDILRTMAFGIAGLSVVADSLSAIKYAKVHVIRDDKGLAVDYRIESKGTPPQFGNNDDRVDTIAADLVTSFMQKIRKHPTYRNATHTQSVLTITSNVVYGKMTGNTPDGRRKGGPFGPGANPMHGRDSHGWLASCLSVARLPYDE
;
A
#
# COMPACT_ATOMS: atom_id res chain seq x y z
N LEU A 1 -18.05 -16.51 13.46
CA LEU A 1 -18.97 -16.05 14.53
C LEU A 1 -18.22 -15.18 15.52
N GLU A 2 -17.06 -15.58 16.06
CA GLU A 2 -16.25 -14.76 16.99
C GLU A 2 -15.89 -13.39 16.40
N THR A 3 -15.56 -13.34 15.12
CA THR A 3 -15.20 -12.07 14.44
C THR A 3 -16.38 -11.09 14.37
N ILE A 4 -17.61 -11.57 14.23
CA ILE A 4 -18.81 -10.72 14.22
C ILE A 4 -19.08 -10.18 15.62
N GLU A 5 -18.89 -10.98 16.65
CA GLU A 5 -19.04 -10.55 18.05
C GLU A 5 -17.97 -9.51 18.41
N GLN A 6 -16.71 -9.72 18.05
CA GLN A 6 -15.64 -8.74 18.25
C GLN A 6 -15.90 -7.41 17.54
N VAL A 7 -16.45 -7.45 16.32
CA VAL A 7 -16.87 -6.23 15.62
C VAL A 7 -18.00 -5.54 16.34
N LYS A 8 -19.01 -6.29 16.83
CA LYS A 8 -20.13 -5.73 17.62
C LYS A 8 -19.65 -5.12 18.94
N GLU A 9 -18.70 -5.76 19.62
CA GLU A 9 -18.09 -5.19 20.85
C GLU A 9 -17.38 -3.87 20.58
N ALA A 10 -16.71 -3.76 19.41
CA ALA A 10 -15.98 -2.56 19.05
C ALA A 10 -16.85 -1.40 18.56
N VAL A 11 -17.94 -1.68 17.84
CA VAL A 11 -18.76 -0.66 17.14
C VAL A 11 -20.26 -0.74 17.46
N GLY A 12 -20.68 -1.56 18.43
CA GLY A 12 -22.07 -1.67 18.87
C GLY A 12 -22.95 -2.62 18.05
N ASP A 13 -24.22 -2.76 18.46
CA ASP A 13 -25.16 -3.68 17.83
C ASP A 13 -25.66 -3.21 16.45
N ASP A 14 -25.68 -1.90 16.21
CA ASP A 14 -26.08 -1.30 14.93
C ASP A 14 -24.93 -1.27 13.92
N THR A 15 -24.24 -2.40 13.79
CA THR A 15 -23.05 -2.53 12.94
C THR A 15 -23.44 -2.84 11.50
N ALA A 16 -22.78 -2.14 10.57
CA ALA A 16 -22.82 -2.44 9.15
C ALA A 16 -21.40 -2.50 8.56
N ILE A 17 -21.23 -3.30 7.52
CA ILE A 17 -20.02 -3.29 6.71
C ILE A 17 -20.25 -2.40 5.51
N ALA A 18 -19.62 -1.23 5.51
CA ALA A 18 -19.68 -0.31 4.39
C ALA A 18 -18.69 -0.71 3.31
N CYS A 19 -19.12 -0.68 2.05
CA CYS A 19 -18.36 -1.09 0.89
C CYS A 19 -17.85 -2.54 1.01
N CYS A 20 -16.55 -2.73 1.19
CA CYS A 20 -15.93 -4.06 1.15
C CYS A 20 -15.34 -4.50 2.50
N VAL A 21 -14.93 -3.57 3.35
CA VAL A 21 -14.03 -3.86 4.49
C VAL A 21 -14.21 -2.95 5.71
N SER A 22 -15.06 -1.93 5.66
CA SER A 22 -15.17 -0.95 6.74
C SER A 22 -16.31 -1.32 7.69
N ALA A 23 -15.98 -1.71 8.91
CA ALA A 23 -16.95 -1.84 9.98
C ALA A 23 -17.37 -0.44 10.46
N MET A 24 -18.67 -0.17 10.51
CA MET A 24 -19.21 1.13 10.87
C MET A 24 -20.44 0.96 11.75
N GLU A 25 -20.61 1.84 12.72
CA GLU A 25 -21.84 2.00 13.48
C GLU A 25 -22.84 2.82 12.65
N VAL A 26 -24.00 2.26 12.36
CA VAL A 26 -25.04 2.92 11.57
C VAL A 26 -25.54 4.15 12.32
N GLY A 27 -25.65 5.28 11.63
CA GLY A 27 -26.11 6.54 12.23
C GLY A 27 -25.02 7.34 12.93
N ARG A 28 -23.85 6.77 13.23
CA ARG A 28 -22.79 7.44 13.99
C ARG A 28 -21.46 7.49 13.28
N SER A 29 -21.14 6.52 12.45
CA SER A 29 -19.86 6.48 11.74
C SER A 29 -19.96 7.05 10.35
N MET A 30 -18.94 7.83 9.96
CA MET A 30 -18.71 8.30 8.60
C MET A 30 -17.29 8.02 8.17
N GLN A 31 -17.09 7.40 7.01
CA GLN A 31 -15.77 7.14 6.47
C GLN A 31 -15.48 8.02 5.25
N PHE A 32 -14.40 8.78 5.33
CA PHE A 32 -13.82 9.45 4.18
C PHE A 32 -12.95 8.48 3.40
N PHE A 33 -13.24 8.33 2.12
CA PHE A 33 -12.52 7.46 1.21
C PHE A 33 -12.54 8.06 -0.20
N GLY A 34 -11.40 8.25 -0.84
CA GLY A 34 -11.38 8.94 -2.14
C GLY A 34 -10.26 8.54 -3.08
N ALA A 35 -9.17 8.01 -2.58
CA ALA A 35 -8.01 7.64 -3.39
C ALA A 35 -7.23 6.47 -2.78
N ARG A 36 -6.36 5.87 -3.57
CA ARG A 36 -5.39 4.84 -3.14
C ARG A 36 -4.02 5.19 -3.68
N VAL A 37 -2.97 4.75 -2.99
CA VAL A 37 -1.60 4.90 -3.46
C VAL A 37 -1.04 3.58 -3.95
N ASN A 38 -0.14 3.65 -4.93
CA ASN A 38 0.56 2.52 -5.51
C ASN A 38 1.98 2.45 -4.91
N LEU A 39 2.17 1.58 -3.90
CA LEU A 39 3.47 1.43 -3.24
C LEU A 39 4.53 0.84 -4.16
N ALA A 40 4.18 -0.07 -5.07
CA ALA A 40 5.13 -0.65 -6.01
C ALA A 40 5.70 0.43 -6.96
N LYS A 41 4.86 1.34 -7.43
CA LYS A 41 5.28 2.49 -8.23
C LYS A 41 6.20 3.42 -7.41
N THR A 42 5.87 3.62 -6.13
CA THR A 42 6.66 4.44 -5.20
C THR A 42 8.05 3.85 -4.97
N LEU A 43 8.18 2.53 -4.89
CA LEU A 43 9.47 1.85 -4.82
C LEU A 43 10.30 2.10 -6.09
N LEU A 44 9.68 2.06 -7.27
CA LEU A 44 10.37 2.35 -8.53
C LEU A 44 10.81 3.83 -8.62
N TYR A 45 10.00 4.76 -8.09
CA TYR A 45 10.41 6.16 -7.94
C TYR A 45 11.61 6.30 -7.00
N ALA A 46 11.62 5.55 -5.89
CA ALA A 46 12.74 5.54 -4.97
C ALA A 46 14.04 5.09 -5.64
N ILE A 47 13.99 4.04 -6.44
CA ILE A 47 15.15 3.55 -7.20
C ILE A 47 15.61 4.56 -8.25
N ASN A 48 14.69 5.28 -8.88
CA ASN A 48 14.93 6.21 -9.99
C ASN A 48 15.08 7.69 -9.57
N GLY A 49 15.28 7.97 -8.27
CA GLY A 49 15.50 9.34 -7.79
C GLY A 49 14.30 10.27 -7.95
N GLY A 50 13.09 9.72 -7.76
CA GLY A 50 11.81 10.44 -7.88
C GLY A 50 11.25 10.49 -9.29
N ARG A 51 11.90 9.86 -10.28
CA ARG A 51 11.44 9.83 -11.67
C ARG A 51 10.55 8.60 -11.94
N ASP A 52 9.56 8.80 -12.79
CA ASP A 52 8.72 7.73 -13.31
C ASP A 52 9.54 6.81 -14.24
N GLU A 53 9.52 5.51 -13.98
CA GLU A 53 10.29 4.51 -14.74
C GLU A 53 9.77 4.29 -16.16
N MET A 54 8.57 4.77 -16.47
CA MET A 54 7.96 4.62 -17.79
C MET A 54 8.07 5.86 -18.66
N SER A 55 7.84 7.06 -18.09
CA SER A 55 7.89 8.33 -18.82
C SER A 55 9.23 9.06 -18.66
N GLY A 56 9.91 8.84 -17.55
CA GLY A 56 11.13 9.56 -17.17
C GLY A 56 10.86 10.90 -16.47
N ASP A 57 9.58 11.28 -16.32
CA ASP A 57 9.19 12.53 -15.70
C ASP A 57 9.51 12.54 -14.19
N GLN A 58 9.88 13.71 -13.68
CA GLN A 58 10.08 13.92 -12.24
C GLN A 58 8.72 14.02 -11.56
N VAL A 59 8.35 13.02 -10.78
CA VAL A 59 7.07 12.94 -10.07
C VAL A 59 7.24 13.22 -8.57
N GLY A 60 8.21 12.59 -7.96
CA GLY A 60 8.55 12.77 -6.54
C GLY A 60 9.67 13.79 -6.34
N PRO A 61 10.12 13.99 -5.09
CA PRO A 61 11.29 14.80 -4.79
C PRO A 61 12.51 14.29 -5.57
N ALA A 62 13.28 15.21 -6.14
CA ALA A 62 14.50 14.87 -6.84
C ALA A 62 15.63 14.58 -5.84
N TYR A 63 16.23 13.40 -5.94
CA TYR A 63 17.45 13.04 -5.21
C TYR A 63 18.30 12.06 -6.04
N ARG A 64 19.47 11.71 -5.52
CA ARG A 64 20.36 10.80 -6.22
C ARG A 64 19.73 9.41 -6.36
N PRO A 65 19.54 8.90 -7.59
CA PRO A 65 19.00 7.55 -7.79
C PRO A 65 19.95 6.47 -7.26
N VAL A 66 19.49 5.24 -7.19
CA VAL A 66 20.37 4.09 -6.98
C VAL A 66 21.25 3.93 -8.21
N THR A 67 22.59 3.98 -8.03
CA THR A 67 23.56 3.97 -9.15
C THR A 67 24.28 2.65 -9.35
N GLY A 68 24.23 1.74 -8.37
CA GLY A 68 24.88 0.43 -8.46
C GLY A 68 24.25 -0.47 -9.54
N ASP A 69 25.05 -1.39 -10.09
CA ASP A 69 24.55 -2.42 -11.02
C ASP A 69 23.76 -3.53 -10.32
N VAL A 70 23.95 -3.66 -9.01
CA VAL A 70 23.18 -4.53 -8.11
C VAL A 70 22.53 -3.64 -7.06
N LEU A 71 21.24 -3.90 -6.77
CA LEU A 71 20.54 -3.17 -5.74
C LEU A 71 21.09 -3.53 -4.35
N ASP A 72 21.43 -2.52 -3.58
CA ASP A 72 21.77 -2.63 -2.16
C ASP A 72 20.51 -2.42 -1.32
N TYR A 73 20.25 -3.32 -0.37
CA TYR A 73 19.02 -3.30 0.41
C TYR A 73 18.90 -2.03 1.27
N GLU A 74 19.96 -1.65 1.97
CA GLU A 74 19.94 -0.50 2.87
C GLU A 74 19.81 0.82 2.10
N ASP A 75 20.50 0.95 0.95
CA ASP A 75 20.38 2.12 0.09
C ASP A 75 18.96 2.26 -0.49
N VAL A 76 18.37 1.16 -0.95
CA VAL A 76 17.00 1.13 -1.47
C VAL A 76 16.01 1.47 -0.35
N MET A 77 16.15 0.86 0.83
CA MET A 77 15.25 1.11 1.97
C MET A 77 15.29 2.57 2.43
N ALA A 78 16.47 3.16 2.55
CA ALA A 78 16.60 4.57 2.94
C ALA A 78 15.87 5.49 1.94
N LYS A 79 16.08 5.30 0.65
CA LYS A 79 15.41 6.09 -0.40
C LYS A 79 13.91 5.84 -0.45
N PHE A 80 13.49 4.60 -0.22
CA PHE A 80 12.09 4.23 -0.21
C PHE A 80 11.36 4.82 1.01
N ASP A 81 12.03 4.86 2.17
CA ASP A 81 11.49 5.49 3.37
C ASP A 81 11.25 7.00 3.18
N ASP A 82 12.20 7.70 2.59
CA ASP A 82 12.06 9.12 2.23
C ASP A 82 10.93 9.34 1.22
N MET A 83 10.82 8.46 0.22
CA MET A 83 9.75 8.54 -0.78
C MET A 83 8.38 8.26 -0.16
N MET A 84 8.27 7.31 0.77
CA MET A 84 7.03 7.04 1.52
C MET A 84 6.66 8.24 2.42
N GLN A 85 7.63 8.95 3.00
CA GLN A 85 7.37 10.15 3.79
C GLN A 85 6.76 11.27 2.93
N TRP A 86 7.30 11.48 1.73
CA TRP A 86 6.73 12.43 0.75
C TRP A 86 5.34 11.99 0.30
N LEU A 87 5.16 10.70 -0.01
CA LEU A 87 3.89 10.13 -0.44
C LEU A 87 2.82 10.30 0.63
N ALA A 88 3.12 10.00 1.89
CA ALA A 88 2.18 10.12 3.00
C ALA A 88 1.64 11.55 3.13
N ARG A 89 2.54 12.56 3.09
CA ARG A 89 2.15 13.97 3.10
C ARG A 89 1.26 14.34 1.91
N THR A 90 1.65 13.93 0.72
CA THR A 90 0.92 14.23 -0.52
C THR A 90 -0.45 13.56 -0.50
N TYR A 91 -0.51 12.32 -0.02
CA TYR A 91 -1.74 11.54 0.05
C TYR A 91 -2.75 12.14 1.04
N VAL A 92 -2.33 12.45 2.27
CA VAL A 92 -3.22 13.10 3.25
C VAL A 92 -3.71 14.44 2.72
N HIS A 93 -2.83 15.23 2.10
CA HIS A 93 -3.23 16.50 1.49
C HIS A 93 -4.27 16.30 0.37
N ALA A 94 -4.05 15.35 -0.53
CA ALA A 94 -5.00 15.04 -1.60
C ALA A 94 -6.37 14.59 -1.04
N MET A 95 -6.38 13.71 -0.03
CA MET A 95 -7.61 13.27 0.64
C MET A 95 -8.34 14.45 1.30
N ASN A 96 -7.63 15.34 1.97
CA ASN A 96 -8.21 16.54 2.55
C ASN A 96 -8.84 17.44 1.48
N CYS A 97 -8.17 17.64 0.35
CA CYS A 97 -8.71 18.44 -0.76
C CYS A 97 -9.97 17.80 -1.37
N ILE A 98 -9.97 16.47 -1.56
CA ILE A 98 -11.12 15.73 -2.09
C ILE A 98 -12.35 15.95 -1.18
N HIS A 99 -12.19 15.70 0.12
CA HIS A 99 -13.32 15.76 1.06
C HIS A 99 -13.76 17.20 1.33
N TYR A 100 -12.85 18.17 1.39
CA TYR A 100 -13.18 19.59 1.43
C TYR A 100 -14.00 20.00 0.20
N SER A 101 -13.60 19.55 -1.00
CA SER A 101 -14.29 19.88 -2.25
C SER A 101 -15.71 19.30 -2.30
N HIS A 102 -15.89 18.07 -1.84
CA HIS A 102 -17.22 17.47 -1.72
C HIS A 102 -18.08 18.19 -0.71
N ASP A 103 -17.53 18.52 0.45
CA ASP A 103 -18.26 19.14 1.54
C ASP A 103 -18.67 20.61 1.24
N ARG A 104 -17.95 21.27 0.36
CA ARG A 104 -18.33 22.57 -0.20
C ARG A 104 -19.74 22.55 -0.83
N TYR A 105 -20.19 21.40 -1.31
CA TYR A 105 -21.54 21.16 -1.84
C TYR A 105 -22.48 20.50 -0.83
N ASN A 106 -22.20 20.65 0.46
CA ASN A 106 -22.95 20.07 1.56
C ASN A 106 -22.99 18.52 1.57
N TYR A 107 -22.00 17.87 1.01
CA TYR A 107 -21.93 16.42 0.92
C TYR A 107 -22.10 15.75 2.28
N GLU A 108 -21.25 16.10 3.27
CA GLU A 108 -21.34 15.52 4.62
C GLU A 108 -22.71 15.82 5.25
N ARG A 109 -23.17 17.06 5.19
CA ARG A 109 -24.45 17.46 5.79
C ARG A 109 -25.64 16.70 5.22
N LEU A 110 -25.64 16.44 3.90
CA LEU A 110 -26.70 15.68 3.23
C LEU A 110 -26.63 14.20 3.58
N MET A 111 -25.43 13.61 3.54
CA MET A 111 -25.22 12.19 3.85
C MET A 111 -25.51 11.86 5.31
N MET A 112 -25.35 12.83 6.22
CA MET A 112 -25.49 12.67 7.65
C MET A 112 -26.78 13.30 8.22
N ALA A 113 -27.76 13.58 7.38
CA ALA A 113 -29.02 14.20 7.82
C ALA A 113 -29.79 13.37 8.85
N LEU A 114 -29.57 12.05 8.88
CA LEU A 114 -30.19 11.11 9.83
C LEU A 114 -29.19 10.55 10.85
N HIS A 115 -28.00 11.16 10.96
CA HIS A 115 -26.97 10.70 11.89
C HIS A 115 -27.10 11.39 13.25
N ASP A 116 -26.46 10.77 14.23
CA ASP A 116 -26.34 11.32 15.57
C ASP A 116 -25.56 12.63 15.59
N ARG A 117 -25.64 13.33 16.71
CA ARG A 117 -24.91 14.59 16.93
C ARG A 117 -23.39 14.37 16.94
N ASP A 118 -22.96 13.31 17.60
CA ASP A 118 -21.53 13.02 17.79
C ASP A 118 -21.09 11.96 16.77
N ILE A 119 -20.49 12.43 15.69
CA ILE A 119 -20.09 11.61 14.55
C ILE A 119 -18.66 11.13 14.68
N LEU A 120 -18.44 9.83 14.61
CA LEU A 120 -17.14 9.23 14.45
C LEU A 120 -16.70 9.31 12.96
N ARG A 121 -15.75 10.17 12.67
CA ARG A 121 -15.18 10.30 11.32
C ARG A 121 -13.90 9.52 11.21
N THR A 122 -13.81 8.66 10.20
CA THR A 122 -12.58 7.99 9.80
C THR A 122 -12.18 8.43 8.39
N MET A 123 -10.87 8.43 8.12
CA MET A 123 -10.32 8.65 6.77
C MET A 123 -9.48 7.45 6.40
N ALA A 124 -9.93 6.71 5.39
CA ALA A 124 -9.31 5.48 4.96
C ALA A 124 -8.21 5.73 3.92
N PHE A 125 -6.99 5.36 4.24
CA PHE A 125 -5.82 5.46 3.39
C PHE A 125 -5.51 4.10 2.77
N GLY A 126 -5.99 3.88 1.54
CA GLY A 126 -5.80 2.62 0.82
C GLY A 126 -4.42 2.52 0.18
N ILE A 127 -3.78 1.37 0.34
CA ILE A 127 -2.53 1.02 -0.33
C ILE A 127 -2.71 -0.15 -1.29
N ALA A 128 -2.03 -0.09 -2.43
CA ALA A 128 -1.99 -1.13 -3.44
C ALA A 128 -0.55 -1.61 -3.66
N GLY A 129 -0.37 -2.90 -3.94
CA GLY A 129 0.91 -3.48 -4.29
C GLY A 129 1.77 -3.91 -3.10
N LEU A 130 1.17 -4.16 -1.92
CA LEU A 130 1.89 -4.61 -0.73
C LEU A 130 2.75 -5.84 -1.01
N SER A 131 2.17 -6.92 -1.57
CA SER A 131 2.88 -8.15 -1.87
C SER A 131 3.99 -7.95 -2.93
N VAL A 132 3.77 -7.08 -3.91
CA VAL A 132 4.81 -6.75 -4.91
C VAL A 132 6.01 -6.08 -4.26
N VAL A 133 5.78 -5.14 -3.33
CA VAL A 133 6.86 -4.44 -2.62
C VAL A 133 7.56 -5.37 -1.65
N ALA A 134 6.81 -6.17 -0.88
CA ALA A 134 7.39 -7.13 0.05
C ALA A 134 8.29 -8.14 -0.67
N ASP A 135 7.82 -8.71 -1.78
CA ASP A 135 8.59 -9.63 -2.61
C ASP A 135 9.81 -8.95 -3.26
N SER A 136 9.67 -7.69 -3.71
CA SER A 136 10.77 -6.92 -4.30
C SER A 136 11.88 -6.65 -3.27
N LEU A 137 11.51 -6.22 -2.08
CA LEU A 137 12.45 -5.97 -0.99
C LEU A 137 13.09 -7.28 -0.49
N SER A 138 12.31 -8.36 -0.44
CA SER A 138 12.81 -9.69 -0.14
C SER A 138 13.84 -10.15 -1.18
N ALA A 139 13.54 -9.98 -2.47
CA ALA A 139 14.49 -10.33 -3.53
C ALA A 139 15.79 -9.51 -3.43
N ILE A 140 15.70 -8.21 -3.15
CA ILE A 140 16.87 -7.35 -2.96
C ILE A 140 17.68 -7.78 -1.73
N LYS A 141 17.02 -8.19 -0.64
CA LYS A 141 17.68 -8.57 0.62
C LYS A 141 18.33 -9.95 0.58
N TYR A 142 17.72 -10.91 -0.10
CA TYR A 142 18.11 -12.33 -0.04
C TYR A 142 18.68 -12.87 -1.35
N ALA A 143 18.74 -12.05 -2.41
CA ALA A 143 19.36 -12.41 -3.68
C ALA A 143 20.19 -11.22 -4.22
N LYS A 144 20.80 -11.41 -5.39
CA LYS A 144 21.40 -10.30 -6.13
C LYS A 144 20.43 -9.86 -7.22
N VAL A 145 19.95 -8.64 -7.13
CA VAL A 145 19.08 -8.05 -8.12
C VAL A 145 19.86 -7.07 -8.98
N HIS A 146 20.19 -7.49 -10.18
CA HIS A 146 20.88 -6.67 -11.18
C HIS A 146 19.91 -5.70 -11.83
N VAL A 147 20.32 -4.44 -11.97
CA VAL A 147 19.53 -3.37 -12.59
C VAL A 147 19.87 -3.26 -14.07
N ILE A 148 18.84 -3.21 -14.88
CA ILE A 148 18.93 -2.92 -16.31
C ILE A 148 18.42 -1.52 -16.54
N ARG A 149 19.26 -0.63 -17.09
CA ARG A 149 18.94 0.77 -17.33
C ARG A 149 18.75 1.04 -18.82
N ASP A 150 17.87 1.98 -19.10
CA ASP A 150 17.71 2.55 -20.45
C ASP A 150 18.79 3.60 -20.76
N ASP A 151 18.75 4.16 -21.98
CA ASP A 151 19.68 5.20 -22.46
C ASP A 151 19.61 6.51 -21.64
N LYS A 152 18.55 6.70 -20.85
CA LYS A 152 18.34 7.85 -19.95
C LYS A 152 18.82 7.56 -18.53
N GLY A 153 19.38 6.36 -18.29
CA GLY A 153 19.84 5.90 -16.99
C GLY A 153 18.71 5.51 -16.03
N LEU A 154 17.47 5.33 -16.51
CA LEU A 154 16.37 4.84 -15.71
C LEU A 154 16.48 3.33 -15.51
N ALA A 155 16.27 2.86 -14.29
CA ALA A 155 16.11 1.45 -13.99
C ALA A 155 14.73 0.99 -14.51
N VAL A 156 14.73 0.24 -15.60
CA VAL A 156 13.53 -0.18 -16.33
C VAL A 156 13.28 -1.68 -16.26
N ASP A 157 14.31 -2.45 -15.90
CA ASP A 157 14.18 -3.90 -15.73
C ASP A 157 15.16 -4.44 -14.70
N TYR A 158 14.92 -5.68 -14.25
CA TYR A 158 15.68 -6.33 -13.19
C TYR A 158 15.93 -7.80 -13.52
N ARG A 159 17.12 -8.30 -13.17
CA ARG A 159 17.48 -9.71 -13.27
C ARG A 159 17.89 -10.23 -11.90
N ILE A 160 17.17 -11.21 -11.40
CA ILE A 160 17.45 -11.87 -10.12
C ILE A 160 18.49 -12.96 -10.35
N GLU A 161 19.57 -12.93 -9.60
CA GLU A 161 20.59 -13.98 -9.51
C GLU A 161 20.52 -14.59 -8.11
N SER A 162 20.08 -15.84 -8.05
CA SER A 162 19.90 -16.57 -6.79
C SER A 162 20.11 -18.07 -6.99
N LYS A 163 20.54 -18.79 -5.93
CA LYS A 163 20.59 -20.26 -5.92
C LYS A 163 19.21 -20.91 -5.79
N GLY A 164 18.20 -20.16 -5.48
CA GLY A 164 16.80 -20.59 -5.32
C GLY A 164 15.86 -19.39 -5.39
N THR A 165 14.58 -19.61 -5.24
CA THR A 165 13.60 -18.52 -5.19
C THR A 165 13.78 -17.73 -3.89
N PRO A 166 13.94 -16.40 -3.92
CA PRO A 166 13.89 -15.58 -2.71
C PRO A 166 12.58 -15.80 -1.95
N PRO A 167 12.52 -15.54 -0.63
CA PRO A 167 11.27 -15.63 0.12
C PRO A 167 10.18 -14.80 -0.55
N GLN A 168 8.99 -15.40 -0.71
CA GLN A 168 7.83 -14.74 -1.33
C GLN A 168 6.66 -14.72 -0.35
N PHE A 169 5.97 -13.59 -0.28
CA PHE A 169 4.79 -13.38 0.57
C PHE A 169 3.68 -14.38 0.22
N GLY A 170 3.01 -14.89 1.25
CA GLY A 170 1.96 -15.92 1.11
C GLY A 170 2.44 -17.34 1.36
N ASN A 171 3.66 -17.53 1.87
CA ASN A 171 4.23 -18.85 2.16
C ASN A 171 4.50 -19.09 3.65
N ASN A 172 3.99 -18.26 4.55
CA ASN A 172 4.24 -18.27 5.98
C ASN A 172 5.75 -18.26 6.30
N ASP A 173 6.47 -17.38 5.64
CA ASP A 173 7.90 -17.19 5.79
C ASP A 173 8.17 -15.85 6.50
N ASP A 174 8.67 -15.93 7.74
CA ASP A 174 8.94 -14.76 8.60
C ASP A 174 9.82 -13.70 7.93
N ARG A 175 10.71 -14.12 7.02
CA ARG A 175 11.65 -13.22 6.35
C ARG A 175 10.97 -12.18 5.46
N VAL A 176 9.88 -12.55 4.80
CA VAL A 176 9.13 -11.66 3.91
C VAL A 176 7.84 -11.15 4.57
N ASP A 177 7.21 -11.95 5.43
CA ASP A 177 5.99 -11.58 6.13
C ASP A 177 6.25 -10.39 7.08
N THR A 178 7.42 -10.37 7.76
CA THR A 178 7.86 -9.22 8.56
C THR A 178 8.05 -7.97 7.70
N ILE A 179 8.64 -8.10 6.51
CA ILE A 179 8.78 -6.95 5.57
C ILE A 179 7.40 -6.38 5.23
N ALA A 180 6.42 -7.25 4.95
CA ALA A 180 5.07 -6.81 4.63
C ALA A 180 4.38 -6.10 5.81
N ALA A 181 4.50 -6.63 7.02
CA ALA A 181 3.95 -6.02 8.24
C ALA A 181 4.62 -4.66 8.54
N ASP A 182 5.95 -4.59 8.47
CA ASP A 182 6.71 -3.36 8.70
C ASP A 182 6.34 -2.26 7.70
N LEU A 183 6.06 -2.61 6.45
CA LEU A 183 5.60 -1.66 5.44
C LEU A 183 4.26 -1.03 5.81
N VAL A 184 3.30 -1.84 6.26
CA VAL A 184 1.98 -1.35 6.69
C VAL A 184 2.13 -0.42 7.88
N THR A 185 2.79 -0.87 8.94
CA THR A 185 3.04 -0.09 10.17
C THR A 185 3.79 1.21 9.87
N SER A 186 4.91 1.13 9.14
CA SER A 186 5.74 2.31 8.83
C SER A 186 4.96 3.34 8.00
N PHE A 187 4.18 2.91 7.01
CA PHE A 187 3.42 3.85 6.20
C PHE A 187 2.29 4.49 7.00
N MET A 188 1.60 3.72 7.85
CA MET A 188 0.57 4.27 8.74
C MET A 188 1.13 5.30 9.72
N GLN A 189 2.29 5.04 10.33
CA GLN A 189 2.98 6.00 11.19
C GLN A 189 3.34 7.30 10.46
N LYS A 190 3.71 7.23 9.18
CA LYS A 190 3.97 8.42 8.35
C LYS A 190 2.69 9.21 8.06
N ILE A 191 1.60 8.53 7.73
CA ILE A 191 0.29 9.14 7.49
C ILE A 191 -0.22 9.87 8.74
N ARG A 192 -0.13 9.25 9.92
CA ARG A 192 -0.58 9.80 11.21
C ARG A 192 0.12 11.11 11.61
N LYS A 193 1.26 11.45 11.01
CA LYS A 193 1.95 12.74 11.25
C LYS A 193 1.23 13.94 10.64
N HIS A 194 0.24 13.72 9.80
CA HIS A 194 -0.44 14.78 9.05
C HIS A 194 -1.90 14.91 9.47
N PRO A 195 -2.41 16.13 9.72
CA PRO A 195 -3.79 16.33 10.13
C PRO A 195 -4.77 16.02 9.00
N THR A 196 -5.90 15.42 9.37
CA THR A 196 -6.98 15.07 8.45
C THR A 196 -8.09 16.11 8.46
N TYR A 197 -8.84 16.17 7.38
CA TYR A 197 -10.04 16.99 7.27
C TYR A 197 -11.05 16.62 8.37
N ARG A 198 -11.57 17.64 9.07
CA ARG A 198 -12.50 17.51 10.20
C ARG A 198 -12.01 16.58 11.33
N ASN A 199 -10.69 16.48 11.51
CA ASN A 199 -10.07 15.62 12.53
C ASN A 199 -10.52 14.16 12.45
N ALA A 200 -10.74 13.65 11.23
CA ALA A 200 -11.07 12.25 11.03
C ALA A 200 -9.94 11.34 11.51
N THR A 201 -10.30 10.24 12.16
CA THR A 201 -9.33 9.22 12.59
C THR A 201 -8.71 8.54 11.37
N HIS A 202 -7.38 8.45 11.35
CA HIS A 202 -6.68 7.74 10.29
C HIS A 202 -6.95 6.24 10.38
N THR A 203 -7.33 5.64 9.26
CA THR A 203 -7.40 4.18 9.10
C THR A 203 -6.66 3.79 7.82
N GLN A 204 -6.15 2.57 7.76
CA GLN A 204 -5.46 2.08 6.58
C GLN A 204 -6.15 0.84 6.02
N SER A 205 -6.19 0.73 4.71
CA SER A 205 -6.70 -0.47 4.04
C SER A 205 -5.71 -0.98 3.00
N VAL A 206 -5.50 -2.29 2.98
CA VAL A 206 -4.75 -2.97 1.93
C VAL A 206 -5.77 -3.54 0.94
N LEU A 207 -6.17 -2.72 -0.03
CA LEU A 207 -7.31 -3.04 -0.90
C LEU A 207 -7.08 -2.55 -2.32
N THR A 208 -7.16 -3.45 -3.29
CA THR A 208 -7.10 -3.12 -4.73
C THR A 208 -8.42 -3.34 -5.45
N ILE A 209 -9.27 -4.23 -4.96
CA ILE A 209 -10.46 -4.72 -5.68
C ILE A 209 -10.02 -5.19 -7.09
N THR A 210 -10.79 -4.86 -8.12
CA THR A 210 -10.43 -5.11 -9.53
C THR A 210 -9.36 -4.17 -10.10
N SER A 211 -8.99 -3.12 -9.36
CA SER A 211 -7.97 -2.14 -9.78
C SER A 211 -6.55 -2.72 -9.81
N ASN A 212 -6.30 -3.91 -9.26
CA ASN A 212 -5.02 -4.61 -9.32
C ASN A 212 -4.49 -4.78 -10.76
N VAL A 213 -5.39 -4.98 -11.73
CA VAL A 213 -5.04 -5.05 -13.16
C VAL A 213 -4.59 -3.68 -13.68
N VAL A 214 -5.28 -2.61 -13.29
CA VAL A 214 -4.94 -1.24 -13.71
C VAL A 214 -3.59 -0.83 -13.11
N TYR A 215 -3.37 -1.08 -11.82
CA TYR A 215 -2.07 -0.83 -11.18
C TYR A 215 -0.93 -1.58 -11.87
N GLY A 216 -1.16 -2.85 -12.24
CA GLY A 216 -0.19 -3.64 -12.98
C GLY A 216 0.18 -3.04 -14.34
N LYS A 217 -0.81 -2.52 -15.08
CA LYS A 217 -0.59 -1.85 -16.37
C LYS A 217 0.19 -0.53 -16.23
N MET A 218 -0.05 0.19 -15.14
CA MET A 218 0.56 1.50 -14.87
C MET A 218 1.92 1.42 -14.16
N THR A 219 2.42 0.23 -13.87
CA THR A 219 3.69 0.01 -13.15
C THR A 219 4.64 -0.79 -14.02
N GLY A 220 5.87 -0.31 -14.18
CA GLY A 220 6.97 -0.96 -14.90
C GLY A 220 7.34 -2.32 -14.31
N ASN A 221 8.42 -2.93 -14.80
CA ASN A 221 8.98 -4.14 -14.21
C ASN A 221 9.44 -3.87 -12.78
N THR A 222 9.32 -4.87 -11.90
CA THR A 222 9.66 -4.73 -10.48
C THR A 222 10.75 -5.72 -10.05
N PRO A 223 11.55 -5.40 -9.01
CA PRO A 223 12.70 -6.20 -8.59
C PRO A 223 12.39 -7.66 -8.23
N ASP A 224 11.13 -7.97 -7.89
CA ASP A 224 10.62 -9.33 -7.64
C ASP A 224 10.41 -10.18 -8.91
N GLY A 225 10.69 -9.62 -10.08
CA GLY A 225 10.50 -10.28 -11.39
C GLY A 225 9.11 -10.12 -12.01
N ARG A 226 8.19 -9.36 -11.41
CA ARG A 226 6.91 -9.02 -12.04
C ARG A 226 7.15 -8.15 -13.27
N ARG A 227 6.53 -8.47 -14.37
CA ARG A 227 6.61 -7.72 -15.62
C ARG A 227 5.53 -6.65 -15.71
N LYS A 228 5.82 -5.55 -16.41
CA LYS A 228 4.83 -4.53 -16.78
C LYS A 228 3.58 -5.20 -17.37
N GLY A 229 2.42 -4.76 -16.91
CA GLY A 229 1.12 -5.33 -17.34
C GLY A 229 0.65 -6.52 -16.49
N GLY A 230 1.55 -7.20 -15.77
CA GLY A 230 1.15 -8.24 -14.81
C GLY A 230 0.33 -7.62 -13.67
N PRO A 231 -0.85 -8.16 -13.34
CA PRO A 231 -1.67 -7.63 -12.26
C PRO A 231 -0.96 -7.74 -10.91
N PHE A 232 -1.32 -6.87 -9.95
CA PHE A 232 -0.91 -7.01 -8.56
C PHE A 232 -1.69 -8.12 -7.86
N GLY A 233 -1.19 -8.62 -6.73
CA GLY A 233 -1.98 -9.40 -5.81
C GLY A 233 -3.20 -8.57 -5.34
N PRO A 234 -4.42 -9.14 -5.32
CA PRO A 234 -5.60 -8.41 -4.91
C PRO A 234 -5.60 -8.17 -3.40
N GLY A 235 -5.69 -6.91 -2.99
CA GLY A 235 -5.68 -6.53 -1.58
C GLY A 235 -4.40 -6.95 -0.85
N ALA A 236 -4.57 -7.61 0.28
CA ALA A 236 -3.50 -8.15 1.12
C ALA A 236 -3.00 -9.53 0.65
N ASN A 237 -3.56 -10.09 -0.42
CA ASN A 237 -3.18 -11.41 -0.90
C ASN A 237 -1.81 -11.43 -1.58
N PRO A 238 -1.13 -12.58 -1.60
CA PRO A 238 0.08 -12.76 -2.38
C PRO A 238 -0.16 -12.57 -3.88
N MET A 239 0.90 -12.37 -4.61
CA MET A 239 0.88 -12.39 -6.08
C MET A 239 0.49 -13.79 -6.58
N HIS A 240 -0.34 -13.82 -7.61
CA HIS A 240 -0.81 -15.08 -8.19
C HIS A 240 0.35 -16.03 -8.55
N GLY A 241 0.24 -17.28 -8.06
CA GLY A 241 1.22 -18.34 -8.30
C GLY A 241 2.49 -18.27 -7.46
N ARG A 242 2.58 -17.36 -6.48
CA ARG A 242 3.72 -17.26 -5.56
C ARG A 242 3.51 -17.94 -4.22
N ASP A 243 2.27 -18.20 -3.84
CA ASP A 243 1.83 -18.89 -2.63
C ASP A 243 1.94 -20.43 -2.81
N SER A 244 3.16 -20.92 -3.02
CA SER A 244 3.46 -22.32 -3.36
C SER A 244 3.32 -23.31 -2.19
N HIS A 245 3.25 -22.83 -0.94
CA HIS A 245 3.13 -23.63 0.28
C HIS A 245 1.68 -23.94 0.68
N GLY A 246 0.73 -23.60 -0.19
CA GLY A 246 -0.67 -23.93 -0.03
C GLY A 246 -1.49 -22.89 0.73
N TRP A 247 -2.80 -23.08 0.74
CA TRP A 247 -3.77 -22.09 1.21
C TRP A 247 -3.58 -21.68 2.67
N LEU A 248 -3.29 -22.62 3.57
CA LEU A 248 -3.08 -22.31 4.99
C LEU A 248 -1.88 -21.37 5.19
N ALA A 249 -0.77 -21.62 4.49
CA ALA A 249 0.41 -20.76 4.56
C ALA A 249 0.09 -19.34 4.05
N SER A 250 -0.69 -19.25 2.97
CA SER A 250 -1.14 -17.97 2.43
C SER A 250 -2.00 -17.19 3.44
N CYS A 251 -2.96 -17.84 4.09
CA CYS A 251 -3.76 -17.24 5.14
C CYS A 251 -2.93 -16.78 6.34
N LEU A 252 -1.95 -17.58 6.77
CA LEU A 252 -1.08 -17.23 7.89
C LEU A 252 -0.20 -16.01 7.59
N SER A 253 0.35 -15.87 6.38
CA SER A 253 1.06 -14.66 5.98
C SER A 253 0.17 -13.43 6.03
N VAL A 254 -1.06 -13.52 5.51
CA VAL A 254 -2.02 -12.41 5.54
C VAL A 254 -2.42 -12.07 6.98
N ALA A 255 -2.64 -13.07 7.83
CA ALA A 255 -3.03 -12.87 9.23
C ALA A 255 -1.96 -12.18 10.11
N ARG A 256 -0.69 -12.13 9.64
CA ARG A 256 0.41 -11.43 10.34
C ARG A 256 0.43 -9.91 10.12
N LEU A 257 -0.37 -9.42 9.20
CA LEU A 257 -0.45 -7.97 8.99
C LEU A 257 -1.07 -7.30 10.23
N PRO A 258 -0.62 -6.08 10.59
CA PRO A 258 -1.07 -5.37 11.78
C PRO A 258 -2.47 -4.79 11.58
N TYR A 259 -3.50 -5.58 11.87
CA TYR A 259 -4.91 -5.17 11.72
C TYR A 259 -5.44 -4.34 12.90
N ASP A 260 -4.72 -4.28 13.98
CA ASP A 260 -5.01 -3.55 15.23
C ASP A 260 -4.41 -2.13 15.27
N GLU A 261 -3.65 -1.74 14.25
CA GLU A 261 -3.09 -0.40 14.05
C GLU A 261 -3.91 0.40 13.00
#